data_e1db6cb4e068d77fc8a3873c03b0ece9
#
_entry.id   e1db6cb4e068d77fc8a3873c03b0ece9
#
_cell.length_a   1.000
_cell.length_b   1.000
_cell.length_c   1.000
_cell.angle_alpha   90.00
_cell.angle_beta   90.00
_cell.angle_gamma   90.00
#
_symmetry.space_group_name_H-M   'P 1'
#
loop_
_entity.id
_entity.type
_entity.pdbx_description
1 polymer ?
#
loop_
_entity_poly.entity_id
_entity_poly.type
_entity_poly.pdbx_seq_one_letter_code
_entity_poly.pdbx_strand_id
1 'polypeptide(L)'
;GLGDVYKRQGVARLRPFVEWLKENGKRGFVGEYGVPDDDGRWLDILDSALKYLQENGVNGTYWSAGPRWGDYKLAVQPTDNYTVDRPQLATLLKYKTTVQVY
;
A
#
# COMPACT_ATOMS: atom_id res chain seq x y z
N GLY A 1 14.52 -15.61 6.72
CA GLY A 1 14.02 -15.44 8.08
C GLY A 1 12.54 -15.09 8.13
N LEU A 2 12.01 -14.93 9.33
CA LEU A 2 10.60 -14.59 9.52
C LEU A 2 10.21 -13.28 8.83
N GLY A 3 11.10 -12.30 8.78
CA GLY A 3 10.86 -11.04 8.08
C GLY A 3 10.59 -11.22 6.60
N ASP A 4 11.27 -12.15 5.95
CA ASP A 4 11.08 -12.43 4.53
C ASP A 4 9.73 -13.10 4.27
N VAL A 5 9.27 -13.95 5.19
CA VAL A 5 7.95 -14.59 5.08
C VAL A 5 6.85 -13.54 5.11
N TYR A 6 6.91 -12.59 6.04
CA TYR A 6 5.92 -11.52 6.11
C TYR A 6 5.92 -10.62 4.87
N LYS A 7 7.10 -10.26 4.37
CA LYS A 7 7.22 -9.43 3.16
C LYS A 7 6.57 -10.06 1.94
N ARG A 8 6.59 -11.40 1.84
CA ARG A 8 6.02 -12.12 0.71
C ARG A 8 4.50 -12.22 0.74
N GLN A 9 3.86 -12.06 1.89
CA GLN A 9 2.42 -12.27 2.03
C GLN A 9 1.59 -11.35 1.15
N GLY A 10 1.89 -10.05 1.14
CA GLY A 10 1.17 -9.10 0.31
C GLY A 10 1.37 -9.36 -1.18
N VAL A 11 2.60 -9.64 -1.58
CA VAL A 11 2.92 -9.99 -2.97
C VAL A 11 2.20 -11.26 -3.40
N ALA A 12 2.19 -12.29 -2.56
CA ALA A 12 1.53 -13.56 -2.87
C ALA A 12 0.03 -13.38 -3.13
N ARG A 13 -0.63 -12.48 -2.41
CA ARG A 13 -2.05 -12.18 -2.60
C ARG A 13 -2.32 -11.40 -3.88
N LEU A 14 -1.41 -10.53 -4.28
CA LEU A 14 -1.56 -9.68 -5.46
C LEU A 14 -1.14 -10.37 -6.75
N ARG A 15 -0.24 -11.34 -6.67
CA ARG A 15 0.35 -11.98 -7.85
C ARG A 15 -0.69 -12.58 -8.81
N PRO A 16 -1.69 -13.34 -8.37
CA PRO A 16 -2.68 -13.88 -9.31
C PRO A 16 -3.39 -12.80 -10.13
N PHE A 17 -3.72 -11.68 -9.50
CA PHE A 17 -4.35 -10.54 -10.18
C PHE A 17 -3.41 -9.91 -11.21
N VAL A 18 -2.16 -9.63 -10.80
CA VAL A 18 -1.17 -8.99 -11.67
C VAL A 18 -0.83 -9.89 -12.87
N GLU A 19 -0.66 -11.19 -12.64
CA GLU A 19 -0.39 -12.15 -13.71
C GLU A 19 -1.57 -12.25 -14.67
N TRP A 20 -2.79 -12.25 -14.15
CA TRP A 20 -4.00 -12.24 -14.98
C TRP A 20 -4.04 -10.99 -15.90
N LEU A 21 -3.71 -9.82 -15.36
CA LEU A 21 -3.65 -8.58 -16.15
C LEU A 21 -2.66 -8.70 -17.31
N LYS A 22 -1.48 -9.24 -17.04
CA LYS A 22 -0.44 -9.42 -18.05
C LYS A 22 -0.86 -10.41 -19.13
N GLU A 23 -1.41 -11.55 -18.73
CA GLU A 23 -1.87 -12.59 -19.65
C GLU A 23 -2.96 -12.11 -20.57
N ASN A 24 -3.80 -11.19 -20.11
CA ASN A 24 -4.95 -10.69 -20.86
C ASN A 24 -4.70 -9.30 -21.47
N GLY A 25 -3.51 -8.74 -21.32
CA GLY A 25 -3.18 -7.42 -21.85
C GLY A 25 -4.08 -6.30 -21.30
N LYS A 26 -4.44 -6.38 -20.02
CA LYS A 26 -5.35 -5.43 -19.37
C LYS A 26 -4.62 -4.56 -18.38
N ARG A 27 -5.14 -3.35 -18.17
CA ARG A 27 -4.73 -2.48 -17.07
C ARG A 27 -5.58 -2.79 -15.85
N GLY A 28 -4.98 -2.72 -14.68
CA GLY A 28 -5.66 -2.95 -13.41
C GLY A 28 -5.39 -1.86 -12.41
N PHE A 29 -6.22 -1.83 -11.38
CA PHE A 29 -6.15 -0.86 -10.31
C PHE A 29 -6.57 -1.56 -9.00
N VAL A 30 -5.76 -1.43 -7.95
CA VAL A 30 -6.11 -1.94 -6.63
C VAL A 30 -6.90 -0.85 -5.90
N GLY A 31 -8.21 -1.01 -5.84
CA GLY A 31 -9.12 0.01 -5.33
C GLY A 31 -8.91 0.37 -3.87
N GLU A 32 -8.54 -0.61 -3.06
CA GLU A 32 -8.29 -0.40 -1.63
C GLU A 32 -7.17 -1.31 -1.14
N TYR A 33 -6.22 -0.72 -0.42
CA TYR A 33 -5.23 -1.46 0.36
C TYR A 33 -4.87 -0.67 1.60
N GLY A 34 -4.48 -1.36 2.65
CA GLY A 34 -4.09 -0.69 3.89
C GLY A 34 -3.52 -1.66 4.90
N VAL A 35 -2.76 -1.14 5.84
CA VAL A 35 -2.16 -1.92 6.92
C VAL A 35 -2.29 -1.17 8.23
N PRO A 36 -2.42 -1.89 9.37
CA PRO A 36 -2.38 -1.27 10.70
C PRO A 36 -1.02 -0.64 11.00
N ASP A 37 -1.02 0.35 11.90
CA ASP A 37 0.18 1.08 12.33
C ASP A 37 0.84 0.51 13.58
N ASP A 38 0.27 -0.52 14.18
CA ASP A 38 0.66 -1.03 15.50
C ASP A 38 1.79 -2.07 15.50
N ASP A 39 2.26 -2.49 14.32
CA ASP A 39 3.34 -3.45 14.18
C ASP A 39 4.12 -3.17 12.90
N GLY A 40 5.44 -2.98 13.05
CA GLY A 40 6.32 -2.67 11.90
C GLY A 40 6.34 -3.74 10.82
N ARG A 41 5.96 -4.98 11.13
CA ARG A 41 5.85 -6.04 10.13
C ARG A 41 4.81 -5.73 9.06
N TRP A 42 3.74 -5.02 9.42
CA TRP A 42 2.76 -4.56 8.46
C TRP A 42 3.33 -3.55 7.46
N LEU A 43 4.24 -2.69 7.91
CA LEU A 43 4.92 -1.73 7.04
C LEU A 43 5.83 -2.45 6.04
N ASP A 44 6.49 -3.52 6.45
CA ASP A 44 7.31 -4.34 5.55
C ASP A 44 6.45 -5.03 4.49
N ILE A 45 5.28 -5.53 4.87
CA ILE A 45 4.32 -6.13 3.95
C ILE A 45 3.83 -5.09 2.94
N LEU A 46 3.47 -3.90 3.42
CA LEU A 46 3.04 -2.78 2.57
C LEU A 46 4.13 -2.38 1.59
N ASP A 47 5.37 -2.22 2.08
CA ASP A 47 6.51 -1.83 1.25
C ASP A 47 6.73 -2.81 0.10
N SER A 48 6.78 -4.09 0.39
CA SER A 48 6.97 -5.13 -0.62
C SER A 48 5.83 -5.22 -1.62
N ALA A 49 4.59 -5.07 -1.15
CA ALA A 49 3.41 -5.09 -2.00
C ALA A 49 3.39 -3.90 -2.96
N LEU A 50 3.68 -2.69 -2.47
CA LEU A 50 3.72 -1.48 -3.30
C LEU A 50 4.85 -1.53 -4.31
N LYS A 51 6.02 -2.03 -3.91
CA LYS A 51 7.14 -2.23 -4.83
C LYS A 51 6.75 -3.17 -5.97
N TYR A 52 6.11 -4.27 -5.65
CA TYR A 52 5.63 -5.25 -6.65
C TYR A 52 4.62 -4.62 -7.61
N LEU A 53 3.66 -3.87 -7.09
CA LEU A 53 2.67 -3.18 -7.93
C LEU A 53 3.34 -2.14 -8.83
N GLN A 54 4.27 -1.35 -8.29
CA GLN A 54 5.00 -0.34 -9.06
C GLN A 54 5.82 -0.99 -10.19
N GLU A 55 6.54 -2.07 -9.90
CA GLU A 55 7.33 -2.79 -10.89
C GLU A 55 6.48 -3.37 -12.02
N ASN A 56 5.21 -3.63 -11.75
CA ASN A 56 4.27 -4.17 -12.72
C ASN A 56 3.28 -3.15 -13.29
N GLY A 57 3.48 -1.87 -12.99
CA GLY A 57 2.66 -0.79 -13.54
C GLY A 57 1.21 -0.77 -13.07
N VAL A 58 0.92 -1.30 -11.89
CA VAL A 58 -0.41 -1.32 -11.30
C VAL A 58 -0.51 -0.29 -10.20
N ASN A 59 -1.45 0.63 -10.32
CA ASN A 59 -1.71 1.67 -9.33
C ASN A 59 -2.81 1.24 -8.36
N GLY A 60 -2.96 2.00 -7.28
CA GLY A 60 -4.01 1.74 -6.29
C GLY A 60 -4.20 2.93 -5.36
N THR A 61 -5.15 2.80 -4.45
CA THR A 61 -5.41 3.81 -3.43
C THR A 61 -5.36 3.20 -2.04
N TYR A 62 -4.79 3.97 -1.11
CA TYR A 62 -4.68 3.55 0.28
C TYR A 62 -6.02 3.75 1.01
N TRP A 63 -6.46 2.77 1.76
CA TRP A 63 -7.57 2.86 2.68
C TRP A 63 -7.02 2.93 4.10
N SER A 64 -7.17 3.99 4.88
CA SER A 64 -7.96 5.16 4.56
C SER A 64 -7.28 6.44 5.05
N ALA A 65 -7.90 7.57 4.77
CA ALA A 65 -7.50 8.85 5.33
C ALA A 65 -8.74 9.73 5.47
N GLY A 66 -8.72 10.63 6.47
CA GLY A 66 -9.80 11.58 6.65
C GLY A 66 -10.01 11.96 8.11
N PRO A 67 -10.66 13.12 8.39
CA PRO A 67 -10.74 13.65 9.74
C PRO A 67 -11.67 12.86 10.68
N ARG A 68 -12.52 12.01 10.13
CA ARG A 68 -13.51 11.27 10.92
C ARG A 68 -13.05 9.87 11.35
N TRP A 69 -11.87 9.43 10.90
CA TRP A 69 -11.38 8.09 11.21
C TRP A 69 -10.85 7.96 12.65
N GLY A 70 -10.48 9.07 13.30
CA GLY A 70 -9.96 9.04 14.67
C GLY A 70 -8.76 8.13 14.83
N ASP A 71 -8.86 7.19 15.76
CA ASP A 71 -7.76 6.26 16.07
C ASP A 71 -7.77 4.97 15.25
N TYR A 72 -8.50 4.94 14.15
CA TYR A 72 -8.54 3.77 13.27
C TYR A 72 -7.13 3.42 12.78
N LYS A 73 -6.67 2.21 13.08
CA LYS A 73 -5.26 1.81 12.89
C LYS A 73 -4.80 1.79 11.44
N LEU A 74 -5.71 1.60 10.50
CA LEU A 74 -5.39 1.63 9.07
C LEU A 74 -5.36 3.05 8.50
N ALA A 75 -5.91 4.03 9.21
CA ALA A 75 -5.96 5.39 8.71
C ALA A 75 -4.57 6.03 8.65
N VAL A 76 -4.31 6.80 7.62
CA VAL A 76 -3.00 7.44 7.39
C VAL A 76 -2.97 8.93 7.64
N GLN A 77 -4.14 9.55 7.94
CA GLN A 77 -4.14 10.97 8.27
C GLN A 77 -3.29 11.22 9.52
N PRO A 78 -2.61 12.37 9.60
CA PRO A 78 -1.79 12.71 10.77
C PRO A 78 -2.60 12.74 12.05
N THR A 79 -1.97 12.39 13.16
CA THR A 79 -2.55 12.45 14.50
C THR A 79 -2.21 13.77 15.17
N ASP A 80 -2.69 13.96 16.40
CA ASP A 80 -2.34 15.09 17.26
C ASP A 80 -2.61 16.44 16.57
N ASN A 81 -3.88 16.66 16.19
CA ASN A 81 -4.32 17.83 15.41
C ASN A 81 -3.57 17.96 14.08
N TYR A 82 -3.32 16.85 13.40
CA TYR A 82 -2.65 16.78 12.10
C TYR A 82 -1.19 17.24 12.13
N THR A 83 -0.52 17.12 13.27
CA THR A 83 0.88 17.53 13.43
C THR A 83 1.87 16.37 13.40
N VAL A 84 1.40 15.14 13.61
CA VAL A 84 2.27 13.96 13.66
C VAL A 84 1.85 12.98 12.58
N ASP A 85 2.77 12.69 11.65
CA ASP A 85 2.54 11.72 10.58
C ASP A 85 2.46 10.30 11.14
N ARG A 86 1.57 9.50 10.57
CA ARG A 86 1.50 8.09 10.91
C ARG A 86 2.58 7.29 10.16
N PRO A 87 3.02 6.15 10.72
CA PRO A 87 4.13 5.36 10.14
C PRO A 87 3.92 4.94 8.70
N GLN A 88 2.67 4.68 8.28
CA GLN A 88 2.36 4.25 6.92
C GLN A 88 2.74 5.30 5.87
N LEU A 89 2.71 6.59 6.23
CA LEU A 89 2.96 7.66 5.27
C LEU A 89 4.36 7.56 4.65
N ALA A 90 5.39 7.31 5.45
CA ALA A 90 6.76 7.20 4.94
C ALA A 90 6.88 6.09 3.89
N THR A 91 6.21 4.96 4.11
CA THR A 91 6.20 3.85 3.16
C THR A 91 5.45 4.23 1.88
N LEU A 92 4.28 4.86 2.00
CA LEU A 92 3.51 5.30 0.84
C LEU A 92 4.28 6.29 -0.03
N LEU A 93 5.01 7.20 0.59
CA LEU A 93 5.76 8.23 -0.13
C LEU A 93 6.89 7.66 -1.00
N LYS A 94 7.40 6.48 -0.70
CA LYS A 94 8.40 5.81 -1.54
C LYS A 94 7.85 5.41 -2.91
N TYR A 95 6.55 5.21 -3.01
CA TYR A 95 5.90 4.65 -4.21
C TYR A 95 4.85 5.59 -4.79
N LYS A 96 5.13 6.88 -4.78
CA LYS A 96 4.24 7.87 -5.38
C LYS A 96 4.00 7.55 -6.84
N THR A 97 2.74 7.61 -7.24
CA THR A 97 2.40 7.53 -8.65
C THR A 97 2.86 8.80 -9.35
N THR A 98 3.61 8.63 -10.43
CA THR A 98 3.91 9.75 -11.33
C THR A 98 2.67 10.01 -12.17
N VAL A 99 2.08 11.18 -12.02
CA VAL A 99 0.91 11.56 -12.82
C VAL A 99 1.37 11.78 -14.24
N GLN A 100 0.87 10.94 -15.14
CA GLN A 100 1.02 11.20 -16.57
C GLN A 100 -0.22 11.93 -17.05
N VAL A 101 0.00 13.11 -17.60
CA VAL A 101 -1.07 13.88 -18.24
C VAL A 101 -1.20 13.35 -19.67
N TYR A 102 -2.34 12.79 -19.95
CA TYR A 102 -2.68 12.30 -21.28
C TYR A 102 -3.33 13.41 -22.10
#